data_5cc81e668833b51d03445f8179794bdb
#
_entry.id   5cc81e668833b51d03445f8179794bdb
#
_cell.length_a   1.000
_cell.length_b   1.000
_cell.length_c   1.000
_cell.angle_alpha   90.00
_cell.angle_beta   90.00
_cell.angle_gamma   90.00
#
_symmetry.space_group_name_H-M   'P 1'
#
loop_
_entity.id
_entity.type
_entity.pdbx_description
1 polymer ?
#
loop_
_entity_poly.entity_id
_entity_poly.type
_entity_poly.pdbx_seq_one_letter_code
_entity_poly.pdbx_strand_id
1 'polypeptide(L)'
;MQDAYVAVFRDVVSTAREQTGIEFPLHIEHYVVALLAEHVDRSDFLPKSSFAESLLTIKNSRTAKELGDTCLFVTGVFPNYGIDRNYYISIGQSAYTRIDTELFNTVSAYFPTISDFINVCVHGCETDPIQLYDYDW
;
A
#
# COMPACT_ATOMS: atom_id res chain seq x y z
N MET A 1 13.10 2.54 -16.89
CA MET A 1 13.30 2.89 -15.48
C MET A 1 12.42 2.10 -14.56
N GLN A 2 11.09 2.13 -14.77
CA GLN A 2 10.19 1.32 -13.96
C GLN A 2 10.46 -0.17 -14.06
N ASP A 3 10.95 -0.63 -15.19
CA ASP A 3 11.21 -2.07 -15.37
C ASP A 3 12.24 -2.58 -14.37
N ALA A 4 13.25 -1.75 -14.07
CA ALA A 4 14.26 -2.14 -13.10
C ALA A 4 13.66 -2.26 -11.70
N TYR A 5 12.80 -1.32 -11.33
CA TYR A 5 12.15 -1.34 -10.04
C TYR A 5 11.16 -2.51 -9.93
N VAL A 6 10.46 -2.81 -11.04
CA VAL A 6 9.53 -3.93 -11.05
C VAL A 6 10.28 -5.23 -10.76
N ALA A 7 11.44 -5.42 -11.38
CA ALA A 7 12.22 -6.63 -11.14
C ALA A 7 12.67 -6.73 -9.69
N VAL A 8 13.14 -5.61 -9.11
CA VAL A 8 13.57 -5.59 -7.73
C VAL A 8 12.42 -5.90 -6.79
N PHE A 9 11.26 -5.25 -6.98
CA PHE A 9 10.14 -5.45 -6.08
C PHE A 9 9.48 -6.81 -6.26
N ARG A 10 9.58 -7.40 -7.45
CA ARG A 10 9.13 -8.77 -7.64
C ARG A 10 9.90 -9.72 -6.73
N ASP A 11 11.23 -9.53 -6.65
CA ASP A 11 12.06 -10.34 -5.74
C ASP A 11 11.73 -10.04 -4.29
N VAL A 12 11.54 -8.77 -3.95
CA VAL A 12 11.20 -8.37 -2.58
C VAL A 12 9.86 -8.99 -2.15
N VAL A 13 8.87 -8.94 -3.02
CA VAL A 13 7.56 -9.51 -2.74
C VAL A 13 7.65 -11.03 -2.59
N SER A 14 8.43 -11.68 -3.45
CA SER A 14 8.62 -13.12 -3.37
C SER A 14 9.23 -13.52 -2.03
N THR A 15 10.25 -12.79 -1.59
CA THR A 15 10.90 -13.04 -0.31
C THR A 15 9.92 -12.82 0.85
N ALA A 16 9.16 -11.74 0.81
CA ALA A 16 8.20 -11.44 1.86
C ALA A 16 7.12 -12.52 1.94
N ARG A 17 6.68 -13.03 0.78
CA ARG A 17 5.71 -14.13 0.75
C ARG A 17 6.26 -15.37 1.45
N GLU A 18 7.51 -15.69 1.21
CA GLU A 18 8.15 -16.84 1.87
C GLU A 18 8.29 -16.60 3.37
N GLN A 19 8.64 -15.41 3.78
CA GLN A 19 8.84 -15.09 5.17
C GLN A 19 7.54 -15.04 5.97
N THR A 20 6.49 -14.53 5.38
CA THR A 20 5.22 -14.35 6.09
C THR A 20 4.27 -15.51 5.93
N GLY A 21 4.42 -16.29 4.86
CA GLY A 21 3.43 -17.31 4.51
C GLY A 21 2.14 -16.75 3.95
N ILE A 22 2.07 -15.44 3.74
CA ILE A 22 0.88 -14.80 3.17
C ILE A 22 0.92 -14.98 1.66
N GLU A 23 -0.13 -15.55 1.10
CA GLU A 23 -0.24 -15.72 -0.34
C GLU A 23 -1.47 -14.99 -0.83
N PHE A 24 -1.23 -14.02 -1.71
CA PHE A 24 -2.30 -13.32 -2.39
C PHE A 24 -2.54 -13.92 -3.75
N PRO A 25 -3.74 -13.76 -4.31
CA PRO A 25 -3.93 -14.06 -5.74
C PRO A 25 -2.88 -13.33 -6.58
N LEU A 26 -2.49 -13.94 -7.68
CA LEU A 26 -1.39 -13.42 -8.49
C LEU A 26 -1.62 -11.97 -8.92
N HIS A 27 -2.86 -11.63 -9.29
CA HIS A 27 -3.13 -10.26 -9.73
C HIS A 27 -2.97 -9.24 -8.60
N ILE A 28 -3.17 -9.65 -7.35
CA ILE A 28 -2.93 -8.77 -6.20
C ILE A 28 -1.43 -8.59 -5.97
N GLU A 29 -0.66 -9.68 -6.09
CA GLU A 29 0.80 -9.56 -5.99
C GLU A 29 1.35 -8.61 -7.04
N HIS A 30 0.86 -8.74 -8.28
CA HIS A 30 1.29 -7.85 -9.35
C HIS A 30 0.93 -6.40 -9.06
N TYR A 31 -0.23 -6.18 -8.46
CA TYR A 31 -0.64 -4.84 -8.07
C TYR A 31 0.31 -4.24 -7.03
N VAL A 32 0.70 -5.04 -6.04
CA VAL A 32 1.63 -4.58 -5.00
C VAL A 32 2.99 -4.24 -5.60
N VAL A 33 3.50 -5.10 -6.49
CA VAL A 33 4.78 -4.82 -7.16
C VAL A 33 4.70 -3.51 -7.94
N ALA A 34 3.63 -3.33 -8.71
CA ALA A 34 3.47 -2.11 -9.50
C ALA A 34 3.35 -0.87 -8.61
N LEU A 35 2.62 -0.98 -7.51
CA LEU A 35 2.46 0.11 -6.57
C LEU A 35 3.81 0.57 -6.01
N LEU A 36 4.61 -0.39 -5.56
CA LEU A 36 5.91 -0.06 -4.99
C LEU A 36 6.84 0.51 -6.04
N ALA A 37 6.84 -0.07 -7.24
CA ALA A 37 7.68 0.41 -8.33
C ALA A 37 7.33 1.84 -8.75
N GLU A 38 6.03 2.16 -8.74
CA GLU A 38 5.58 3.50 -9.12
C GLU A 38 5.95 4.55 -8.11
N HIS A 39 5.97 4.20 -6.82
CA HIS A 39 6.08 5.19 -5.76
C HIS A 39 7.48 5.32 -5.17
N VAL A 40 8.39 4.40 -5.50
CA VAL A 40 9.71 4.38 -4.85
C VAL A 40 10.50 5.66 -5.06
N ASP A 41 10.35 6.29 -6.21
CA ASP A 41 11.07 7.51 -6.55
C ASP A 41 10.24 8.78 -6.44
N ARG A 42 8.97 8.65 -6.05
CA ARG A 42 8.09 9.82 -6.04
C ARG A 42 8.09 10.47 -4.67
N SER A 43 8.18 11.78 -4.67
CA SER A 43 8.04 12.57 -3.45
C SER A 43 6.73 13.35 -3.46
N ASP A 44 6.00 13.33 -4.57
CA ASP A 44 4.80 14.14 -4.75
C ASP A 44 3.51 13.32 -4.65
N PHE A 45 3.56 12.17 -3.99
CA PHE A 45 2.41 11.27 -3.93
C PHE A 45 1.37 11.71 -2.89
N LEU A 46 1.75 12.59 -1.97
CA LEU A 46 0.82 13.04 -0.95
C LEU A 46 -0.18 14.05 -1.53
N PRO A 47 -1.46 13.97 -1.15
CA PRO A 47 -2.44 14.92 -1.63
C PRO A 47 -2.17 16.31 -1.07
N LYS A 48 -2.55 17.34 -1.86
CA LYS A 48 -2.38 18.73 -1.44
C LYS A 48 -3.40 19.15 -0.41
N SER A 49 -4.54 18.49 -0.41
CA SER A 49 -5.58 18.68 0.59
C SER A 49 -5.54 17.52 1.57
N SER A 50 -6.40 17.55 2.58
CA SER A 50 -6.48 16.42 3.49
C SER A 50 -6.97 15.17 2.74
N PHE A 51 -6.67 14.01 3.27
CA PHE A 51 -7.12 12.76 2.67
C PHE A 51 -8.63 12.70 2.62
N ALA A 52 -9.30 13.17 3.67
CA ALA A 52 -10.76 13.21 3.68
C ALA A 52 -11.32 14.11 2.59
N GLU A 53 -10.73 15.29 2.41
CA GLU A 53 -11.15 16.18 1.35
C GLU A 53 -10.91 15.57 -0.03
N SER A 54 -9.78 14.90 -0.18
CA SER A 54 -9.47 14.21 -1.43
C SER A 54 -10.53 13.15 -1.74
N LEU A 55 -10.97 12.43 -0.72
CA LEU A 55 -12.03 11.42 -0.90
C LEU A 55 -13.32 12.07 -1.36
N LEU A 56 -13.68 13.20 -0.76
CA LEU A 56 -14.92 13.90 -1.10
C LEU A 56 -14.90 14.50 -2.51
N THR A 57 -13.71 14.76 -3.04
CA THR A 57 -13.57 15.41 -4.34
C THR A 57 -13.17 14.45 -5.46
N ILE A 58 -13.28 13.15 -5.24
CA ILE A 58 -13.00 12.16 -6.28
C ILE A 58 -13.96 12.38 -7.44
N LYS A 59 -13.39 12.49 -8.63
CA LYS A 59 -14.16 12.77 -9.86
C LYS A 59 -14.23 11.57 -10.80
N ASN A 60 -13.26 10.68 -10.73
CA ASN A 60 -13.20 9.55 -11.66
C ASN A 60 -12.36 8.43 -11.05
N SER A 61 -12.29 7.31 -11.76
CA SER A 61 -11.56 6.13 -11.30
C SER A 61 -10.08 6.40 -11.12
N ARG A 62 -9.51 7.26 -11.96
CA ARG A 62 -8.09 7.56 -11.87
C ARG A 62 -7.75 8.26 -10.55
N THR A 63 -8.53 9.28 -10.18
CA THR A 63 -8.28 9.99 -8.93
C THR A 63 -8.60 9.12 -7.73
N ALA A 64 -9.59 8.25 -7.84
CA ALA A 64 -9.89 7.28 -6.79
C ALA A 64 -8.72 6.33 -6.59
N LYS A 65 -8.16 5.81 -7.69
CA LYS A 65 -7.01 4.91 -7.62
C LYS A 65 -5.81 5.61 -7.00
N GLU A 66 -5.55 6.85 -7.41
CA GLU A 66 -4.42 7.60 -6.87
C GLU A 66 -4.54 7.78 -5.35
N LEU A 67 -5.72 8.10 -4.89
CA LEU A 67 -5.94 8.25 -3.44
C LEU A 67 -5.78 6.93 -2.71
N GLY A 68 -6.38 5.87 -3.23
CA GLY A 68 -6.26 4.54 -2.64
C GLY A 68 -4.82 4.07 -2.59
N ASP A 69 -4.10 4.25 -3.69
CA ASP A 69 -2.69 3.89 -3.78
C ASP A 69 -1.84 4.66 -2.78
N THR A 70 -2.12 5.96 -2.63
CA THR A 70 -1.39 6.78 -1.67
C THR A 70 -1.62 6.28 -0.25
N CYS A 71 -2.86 5.99 0.10
CA CYS A 71 -3.17 5.47 1.44
C CYS A 71 -2.51 4.12 1.68
N LEU A 72 -2.52 3.25 0.69
CA LEU A 72 -1.91 1.93 0.81
C LEU A 72 -0.39 2.06 0.97
N PHE A 73 0.23 2.89 0.15
CA PHE A 73 1.67 3.10 0.21
C PHE A 73 2.07 3.71 1.56
N VAL A 74 1.35 4.74 1.99
CA VAL A 74 1.68 5.42 3.25
C VAL A 74 1.54 4.49 4.45
N THR A 75 0.45 3.75 4.52
CA THR A 75 0.22 2.86 5.68
C THR A 75 1.17 1.68 5.69
N GLY A 76 1.62 1.23 4.52
CA GLY A 76 2.53 0.10 4.43
C GLY A 76 3.99 0.50 4.63
N VAL A 77 4.41 1.60 4.02
CA VAL A 77 5.80 2.02 4.03
C VAL A 77 6.13 2.90 5.23
N PHE A 78 5.20 3.72 5.64
CA PHE A 78 5.40 4.67 6.74
C PHE A 78 4.37 4.44 7.83
N PRO A 79 4.51 3.37 8.61
CA PRO A 79 3.48 3.02 9.60
C PRO A 79 3.25 4.08 10.67
N ASN A 80 4.23 4.97 10.86
CA ASN A 80 4.08 6.07 11.83
C ASN A 80 3.57 7.36 11.19
N TYR A 81 3.28 7.33 9.90
CA TYR A 81 2.82 8.54 9.24
C TYR A 81 1.42 8.89 9.74
N GLY A 82 1.29 10.12 10.24
CA GLY A 82 0.02 10.57 10.75
C GLY A 82 -0.28 9.98 12.12
N ILE A 83 -1.51 10.14 12.56
CA ILE A 83 -1.91 9.80 13.92
C ILE A 83 -2.66 8.48 13.95
N ASP A 84 -3.43 8.19 12.91
CA ASP A 84 -4.38 7.07 12.92
C ASP A 84 -4.29 6.26 11.64
N ARG A 85 -3.63 5.11 11.75
CA ARG A 85 -3.50 4.20 10.62
C ARG A 85 -4.87 3.75 10.11
N ASN A 86 -5.80 3.52 11.02
CA ASN A 86 -7.14 3.06 10.64
C ASN A 86 -7.90 4.11 9.82
N TYR A 87 -7.64 5.37 10.09
CA TYR A 87 -8.22 6.46 9.32
C TYR A 87 -7.77 6.36 7.86
N TYR A 88 -6.47 6.18 7.63
CA TYR A 88 -5.95 6.08 6.27
C TYR A 88 -6.42 4.81 5.57
N ILE A 89 -6.52 3.72 6.30
CA ILE A 89 -7.04 2.47 5.75
C ILE A 89 -8.50 2.68 5.29
N SER A 90 -9.32 3.30 6.12
CA SER A 90 -10.72 3.54 5.78
C SER A 90 -10.86 4.40 4.53
N ILE A 91 -10.05 5.45 4.43
CA ILE A 91 -10.09 6.33 3.26
C ILE A 91 -9.65 5.57 2.01
N GLY A 92 -8.58 4.80 2.13
CA GLY A 92 -8.08 4.02 0.99
C GLY A 92 -9.09 2.99 0.52
N GLN A 93 -9.71 2.27 1.45
CA GLN A 93 -10.74 1.30 1.11
C GLN A 93 -11.92 1.97 0.42
N SER A 94 -12.35 3.10 0.95
CA SER A 94 -13.45 3.84 0.34
C SER A 94 -13.11 4.31 -1.07
N ALA A 95 -11.88 4.78 -1.27
CA ALA A 95 -11.45 5.23 -2.58
C ALA A 95 -11.47 4.08 -3.60
N TYR A 96 -10.92 2.94 -3.22
CA TYR A 96 -10.88 1.78 -4.12
C TYR A 96 -12.28 1.27 -4.45
N THR A 97 -13.17 1.22 -3.47
CA THR A 97 -14.53 0.71 -3.72
C THR A 97 -15.32 1.63 -4.66
N ARG A 98 -14.95 2.89 -4.75
CA ARG A 98 -15.60 3.80 -5.69
C ARG A 98 -15.32 3.45 -7.14
N ILE A 99 -14.21 2.74 -7.39
CA ILE A 99 -13.89 2.27 -8.73
C ILE A 99 -14.82 1.12 -9.13
N ASP A 100 -15.17 0.28 -8.17
CA ASP A 100 -16.15 -0.80 -8.30
C ASP A 100 -15.81 -1.77 -9.42
N THR A 101 -14.60 -2.29 -9.37
CA THR A 101 -14.18 -3.40 -10.22
C THR A 101 -13.77 -4.55 -9.32
N GLU A 102 -13.72 -5.75 -9.89
CA GLU A 102 -13.32 -6.92 -9.11
C GLU A 102 -11.94 -6.72 -8.47
N LEU A 103 -10.99 -6.23 -9.25
CA LEU A 103 -9.64 -5.99 -8.74
C LEU A 103 -9.65 -5.04 -7.54
N PHE A 104 -10.27 -3.89 -7.69
CA PHE A 104 -10.19 -2.88 -6.65
C PHE A 104 -11.05 -3.21 -5.45
N ASN A 105 -12.15 -3.93 -5.66
CA ASN A 105 -12.93 -4.42 -4.53
C ASN A 105 -12.12 -5.45 -3.73
N THR A 106 -11.34 -6.27 -4.41
CA THR A 106 -10.46 -7.24 -3.76
C THR A 106 -9.33 -6.54 -3.01
N VAL A 107 -8.69 -5.55 -3.64
CA VAL A 107 -7.64 -4.77 -2.97
C VAL A 107 -8.20 -4.10 -1.73
N SER A 108 -9.40 -3.55 -1.82
CA SER A 108 -10.05 -2.90 -0.68
C SER A 108 -10.28 -3.88 0.46
N ALA A 109 -10.79 -5.07 0.13
CA ALA A 109 -11.08 -6.08 1.15
C ALA A 109 -9.81 -6.55 1.87
N TYR A 110 -8.72 -6.70 1.14
CA TYR A 110 -7.45 -7.16 1.71
C TYR A 110 -6.55 -6.00 2.18
N PHE A 111 -7.05 -4.78 2.13
CA PHE A 111 -6.23 -3.59 2.37
C PHE A 111 -5.36 -3.68 3.63
N PRO A 112 -5.92 -4.01 4.80
CA PRO A 112 -5.08 -4.09 6.00
C PRO A 112 -3.98 -5.13 5.88
N THR A 113 -4.29 -6.28 5.31
CA THR A 113 -3.32 -7.36 5.14
C THR A 113 -2.25 -6.95 4.13
N ILE A 114 -2.65 -6.31 3.03
CA ILE A 114 -1.68 -5.83 2.03
C ILE A 114 -0.78 -4.78 2.65
N SER A 115 -1.33 -3.88 3.45
CA SER A 115 -0.55 -2.86 4.14
C SER A 115 0.51 -3.50 5.04
N ASP A 116 0.12 -4.51 5.81
CA ASP A 116 1.06 -5.23 6.66
C ASP A 116 2.13 -5.94 5.84
N PHE A 117 1.72 -6.54 4.73
CA PHE A 117 2.64 -7.22 3.83
C PHE A 117 3.66 -6.25 3.23
N ILE A 118 3.22 -5.07 2.80
CA ILE A 118 4.12 -4.05 2.29
C ILE A 118 5.12 -3.64 3.37
N ASN A 119 4.66 -3.56 4.61
CA ASN A 119 5.56 -3.24 5.72
C ASN A 119 6.69 -4.26 5.81
N VAL A 120 6.37 -5.53 5.67
CA VAL A 120 7.39 -6.58 5.66
C VAL A 120 8.31 -6.44 4.45
N CYS A 121 7.74 -6.13 3.30
CA CYS A 121 8.55 -5.94 2.08
C CYS A 121 9.61 -4.87 2.27
N VAL A 122 9.24 -3.78 2.92
CA VAL A 122 10.12 -2.62 3.05
C VAL A 122 11.06 -2.75 4.25
N HIS A 123 10.55 -3.23 5.37
CA HIS A 123 11.32 -3.26 6.62
C HIS A 123 11.87 -4.64 7.00
N GLY A 124 11.39 -5.67 6.33
CA GLY A 124 11.87 -7.02 6.58
C GLY A 124 11.13 -7.70 7.71
N CYS A 125 11.04 -9.02 7.61
CA CYS A 125 10.36 -9.85 8.59
C CYS A 125 11.34 -10.47 9.58
N GLU A 126 12.61 -10.41 9.27
CA GLU A 126 13.66 -11.00 10.13
C GLU A 126 13.97 -10.14 11.31
N THR A 127 13.50 -8.91 11.32
CA THR A 127 13.70 -8.08 12.48
C THR A 127 12.99 -8.70 13.65
N ASP A 128 13.71 -8.76 14.74
CA ASP A 128 13.17 -9.19 16.00
C ASP A 128 11.90 -8.41 16.31
N PRO A 129 10.84 -9.06 16.79
CA PRO A 129 9.62 -8.34 17.18
C PRO A 129 9.89 -7.17 18.11
N ILE A 130 10.89 -7.29 18.95
CA ILE A 130 11.27 -6.20 19.84
C ILE A 130 11.74 -5.00 19.05
N GLN A 131 12.47 -5.22 17.96
CA GLN A 131 12.93 -4.13 17.11
C GLN A 131 11.79 -3.41 16.43
N LEU A 132 10.73 -4.12 16.09
CA LEU A 132 9.57 -3.48 15.51
C LEU A 132 8.94 -2.49 16.49
N TYR A 133 8.94 -2.82 17.77
CA TYR A 133 8.44 -1.92 18.80
C TYR A 133 9.37 -0.73 19.00
N ASP A 134 10.66 -0.94 18.79
CA ASP A 134 11.64 0.13 18.95
C ASP A 134 11.47 1.23 17.90
N TYR A 135 10.81 0.93 16.80
CA TYR A 135 10.52 1.94 15.79
C TYR A 135 9.40 2.86 16.21
N ASP A 136 8.80 2.61 17.34
CA ASP A 136 7.76 3.46 17.87
C ASP A 136 6.63 3.66 16.87
N TRP A 137 6.04 2.59 16.50
CA TRP A 137 4.93 2.55 15.52
C TRP A 137 3.69 3.35 15.96
#